data_f89a363ad228cc05b70e7ee622e4b39d
#
_entry.id   f89a363ad228cc05b70e7ee622e4b39d
#
_cell.length_a   1.000
_cell.length_b   1.000
_cell.length_c   1.000
_cell.angle_alpha   90.00
_cell.angle_beta   90.00
_cell.angle_gamma   90.00
#
_symmetry.space_group_name_H-M   'P 1'
#
loop_
_entity.id
_entity.type
_entity.pdbx_description
1 polymer ?
#
loop_
_entity_poly.entity_id
_entity_poly.type
_entity_poly.pdbx_seq_one_letter_code
_entity_poly.pdbx_strand_id
1 'polypeptide(L)'
;MISMSAHTAPSGPSAGASRAGLVADAALTLLADRGMRGLTHRAVDETAGLPQGSTSNVARTRQALLELAVRRLADREARVLALHEMPDPRAGLDALVDALALATHRALTRNRALTLARYELALEATRRPELRAHFDAAGARFREQLGALVTAMGSADPARHVLTLVAWADGLMFSCVAGTFHAEVPGLEEVRSGLRELLAGMLGSVPDS
;
A
#
# COMPACT_ATOMS: atom_id res chain seq x y z
N MET A 1 48.30 -21.17 -17.18
CA MET A 1 47.42 -20.97 -16.01
C MET A 1 46.21 -20.16 -16.50
N ILE A 2 45.11 -20.85 -16.79
CA ILE A 2 43.88 -20.25 -17.31
C ILE A 2 42.91 -20.14 -16.14
N SER A 3 42.60 -18.90 -15.72
CA SER A 3 41.66 -18.62 -14.63
C SER A 3 40.23 -18.73 -15.18
N MET A 4 39.50 -19.73 -14.72
CA MET A 4 38.06 -19.90 -15.01
C MET A 4 37.25 -18.91 -14.15
N SER A 5 36.65 -17.90 -14.79
CA SER A 5 35.64 -17.06 -14.18
C SER A 5 34.35 -17.85 -13.99
N ALA A 6 33.95 -18.03 -12.75
CA ALA A 6 32.69 -18.64 -12.37
C ALA A 6 31.53 -17.69 -12.74
N HIS A 7 30.69 -18.11 -13.69
CA HIS A 7 29.46 -17.47 -14.08
C HIS A 7 28.41 -17.76 -12.98
N THR A 8 28.10 -16.78 -12.15
CA THR A 8 27.03 -16.90 -11.15
C THR A 8 25.69 -16.81 -11.88
N ALA A 9 24.97 -17.91 -11.95
CA ALA A 9 23.61 -17.97 -12.47
C ALA A 9 22.67 -17.14 -11.58
N PRO A 10 21.64 -16.47 -12.14
CA PRO A 10 20.66 -15.74 -11.34
C PRO A 10 19.84 -16.74 -10.50
N SER A 11 19.77 -16.48 -9.19
CA SER A 11 18.98 -17.23 -8.23
C SER A 11 17.49 -17.23 -8.66
N GLY A 12 16.98 -18.43 -8.94
CA GLY A 12 15.57 -18.67 -9.25
C GLY A 12 14.63 -18.27 -8.09
N PRO A 13 13.31 -18.16 -8.36
CA PRO A 13 12.34 -17.65 -7.39
C PRO A 13 12.35 -18.50 -6.11
N SER A 14 12.29 -17.83 -4.95
CA SER A 14 12.30 -18.48 -3.63
C SER A 14 11.20 -19.55 -3.54
N ALA A 15 11.59 -20.75 -3.12
CA ALA A 15 10.71 -21.89 -2.92
C ALA A 15 9.65 -21.54 -1.86
N GLY A 16 8.39 -21.24 -2.31
CA GLY A 16 7.26 -20.94 -1.44
C GLY A 16 6.18 -20.04 -2.02
N ALA A 17 6.44 -19.28 -3.08
CA ALA A 17 5.40 -18.44 -3.69
C ALA A 17 4.45 -19.27 -4.57
N SER A 18 3.15 -19.25 -4.28
CA SER A 18 2.15 -19.87 -5.15
C SER A 18 2.18 -19.22 -6.54
N ARG A 19 1.82 -19.96 -7.60
CA ARG A 19 1.72 -19.42 -8.96
C ARG A 19 0.80 -18.19 -9.01
N ALA A 20 -0.30 -18.20 -8.26
CA ALA A 20 -1.19 -17.05 -8.12
C ALA A 20 -0.49 -15.86 -7.48
N GLY A 21 0.37 -16.08 -6.49
CA GLY A 21 1.19 -15.03 -5.87
C GLY A 21 2.16 -14.40 -6.86
N LEU A 22 2.86 -15.20 -7.68
CA LEU A 22 3.77 -14.69 -8.71
C LEU A 22 3.03 -13.85 -9.76
N VAL A 23 1.88 -14.33 -10.25
CA VAL A 23 1.02 -13.59 -11.19
C VAL A 23 0.55 -12.27 -10.58
N ALA A 24 0.11 -12.28 -9.32
CA ALA A 24 -0.36 -11.08 -8.64
C ALA A 24 0.76 -10.06 -8.42
N ASP A 25 1.95 -10.51 -8.00
CA ASP A 25 3.12 -9.64 -7.81
C ASP A 25 3.58 -9.01 -9.14
N ALA A 26 3.64 -9.79 -10.21
CA ALA A 26 3.96 -9.29 -11.54
C ALA A 26 2.91 -8.28 -12.05
N ALA A 27 1.63 -8.50 -11.76
CA ALA A 27 0.57 -7.55 -12.07
C ALA A 27 0.77 -6.22 -11.36
N LEU A 28 1.11 -6.22 -10.06
CA LEU A 28 1.40 -5.00 -9.30
C LEU A 28 2.64 -4.27 -9.84
N THR A 29 3.70 -5.00 -10.21
CA THR A 29 4.89 -4.42 -10.84
C THR A 29 4.54 -3.72 -12.16
N LEU A 30 3.78 -4.39 -13.04
CA LEU A 30 3.35 -3.80 -14.31
C LEU A 30 2.46 -2.57 -14.14
N LEU A 31 1.56 -2.57 -13.15
CA LEU A 31 0.74 -1.41 -12.83
C LEU A 31 1.60 -0.22 -12.40
N ALA A 32 2.63 -0.45 -11.59
CA ALA A 32 3.55 0.60 -11.17
C ALA A 32 4.40 1.15 -12.32
N ASP A 33 4.91 0.27 -13.20
CA ASP A 33 5.90 0.63 -14.21
C ASP A 33 5.27 1.11 -15.53
N ARG A 34 4.11 0.54 -15.90
CA ARG A 34 3.48 0.73 -17.22
C ARG A 34 2.01 1.15 -17.15
N GLY A 35 1.49 1.34 -15.94
CA GLY A 35 0.09 1.70 -15.69
C GLY A 35 -0.91 0.64 -16.15
N MET A 36 -2.18 1.01 -16.13
CA MET A 36 -3.29 0.11 -16.47
C MET A 36 -3.23 -0.43 -17.91
N ARG A 37 -2.65 0.32 -18.87
CA ARG A 37 -2.52 -0.12 -20.26
C ARG A 37 -1.46 -1.21 -20.43
N GLY A 38 -0.41 -1.22 -19.60
CA GLY A 38 0.64 -2.24 -19.60
C GLY A 38 0.20 -3.58 -19.02
N LEU A 39 -0.90 -3.63 -18.29
CA LEU A 39 -1.39 -4.85 -17.66
C LEU A 39 -2.10 -5.75 -18.69
N THR A 40 -1.39 -6.72 -19.22
CA THR A 40 -1.93 -7.77 -20.10
C THR A 40 -1.49 -9.15 -19.59
N HIS A 41 -2.25 -10.20 -19.88
CA HIS A 41 -1.90 -11.57 -19.47
C HIS A 41 -0.50 -11.97 -19.94
N ARG A 42 -0.17 -11.63 -21.17
CA ARG A 42 1.15 -11.91 -21.76
C ARG A 42 2.26 -11.17 -21.00
N ALA A 43 2.09 -9.87 -20.76
CA ALA A 43 3.08 -9.08 -20.02
C ALA A 43 3.26 -9.59 -18.59
N VAL A 44 2.18 -10.07 -17.94
CA VAL A 44 2.25 -10.68 -16.62
C VAL A 44 3.04 -11.99 -16.66
N ASP A 45 2.80 -12.88 -17.65
CA ASP A 45 3.58 -14.11 -17.80
C ASP A 45 5.08 -13.79 -17.97
N GLU A 46 5.41 -12.84 -18.85
CA GLU A 46 6.79 -12.39 -19.10
C GLU A 46 7.44 -11.81 -17.83
N THR A 47 6.74 -10.93 -17.11
CA THR A 47 7.24 -10.30 -15.88
C THR A 47 7.40 -11.29 -14.73
N ALA A 48 6.51 -12.26 -14.64
CA ALA A 48 6.55 -13.32 -13.62
C ALA A 48 7.57 -14.43 -13.93
N GLY A 49 8.18 -14.43 -15.11
CA GLY A 49 9.05 -15.51 -15.58
C GLY A 49 8.32 -16.84 -15.76
N LEU A 50 7.03 -16.79 -16.12
CA LEU A 50 6.16 -17.97 -16.28
C LEU A 50 5.96 -18.31 -17.76
N PRO A 51 5.70 -19.58 -18.07
CA PRO A 51 5.30 -19.99 -19.42
C PRO A 51 4.05 -19.24 -19.87
N GLN A 52 3.99 -18.91 -21.19
CA GLN A 52 2.85 -18.24 -21.80
C GLN A 52 1.54 -18.98 -21.51
N GLY A 53 0.48 -18.25 -21.13
CA GLY A 53 -0.83 -18.81 -20.75
C GLY A 53 -0.97 -19.14 -19.27
N SER A 54 0.11 -19.04 -18.47
CA SER A 54 0.06 -19.32 -17.04
C SER A 54 -0.89 -18.38 -16.30
N THR A 55 -0.87 -17.08 -16.64
CA THR A 55 -1.78 -16.08 -16.09
C THR A 55 -3.24 -16.40 -16.41
N SER A 56 -3.54 -16.87 -17.64
CA SER A 56 -4.91 -17.26 -18.04
C SER A 56 -5.43 -18.46 -17.26
N ASN A 57 -4.55 -19.34 -16.77
CA ASN A 57 -4.94 -20.46 -15.91
C ASN A 57 -5.30 -20.02 -14.47
N VAL A 58 -4.73 -18.90 -14.02
CA VAL A 58 -4.97 -18.31 -12.68
C VAL A 58 -6.13 -17.32 -12.71
N ALA A 59 -6.16 -16.47 -13.72
CA ALA A 59 -7.13 -15.39 -13.88
C ALA A 59 -7.52 -15.31 -15.37
N ARG A 60 -8.63 -15.93 -15.74
CA ARG A 60 -9.05 -16.08 -17.15
C ARG A 60 -9.42 -14.76 -17.82
N THR A 61 -9.92 -13.80 -17.05
CA THR A 61 -10.40 -12.52 -17.56
C THR A 61 -9.56 -11.37 -16.99
N ARG A 62 -9.59 -10.22 -17.69
CA ARG A 62 -8.97 -8.99 -17.16
C ARG A 62 -9.55 -8.61 -15.79
N GLN A 63 -10.86 -8.82 -15.60
CA GLN A 63 -11.52 -8.56 -14.32
C GLN A 63 -10.92 -9.45 -13.21
N ALA A 64 -10.82 -10.76 -13.42
CA ALA A 64 -10.23 -11.69 -12.46
C ALA A 64 -8.76 -11.34 -12.13
N LEU A 65 -8.00 -10.85 -13.13
CA LEU A 65 -6.62 -10.41 -12.92
C LEU A 65 -6.55 -9.16 -12.05
N LEU A 66 -7.44 -8.18 -12.27
CA LEU A 66 -7.53 -6.98 -11.44
C LEU A 66 -7.94 -7.30 -9.99
N GLU A 67 -8.92 -8.18 -9.79
CA GLU A 67 -9.33 -8.64 -8.45
C GLU A 67 -8.20 -9.36 -7.73
N LEU A 68 -7.43 -10.19 -8.45
CA LEU A 68 -6.24 -10.84 -7.90
C LEU A 68 -5.18 -9.80 -7.48
N ALA A 69 -4.96 -8.77 -8.31
CA ALA A 69 -4.04 -7.68 -8.00
C ALA A 69 -4.49 -6.87 -6.78
N VAL A 70 -5.79 -6.54 -6.65
CA VAL A 70 -6.35 -5.82 -5.48
C VAL A 70 -6.19 -6.64 -4.19
N ARG A 71 -6.49 -7.93 -4.22
CA ARG A 71 -6.26 -8.80 -3.06
C ARG A 71 -4.78 -8.83 -2.65
N ARG A 72 -3.88 -8.95 -3.62
CA ARG A 72 -2.45 -8.95 -3.35
C ARG A 72 -1.93 -7.60 -2.85
N LEU A 73 -2.47 -6.50 -3.38
CA LEU A 73 -2.19 -5.14 -2.89
C LEU A 73 -2.56 -5.05 -1.40
N ALA A 74 -3.78 -5.44 -1.02
CA ALA A 74 -4.24 -5.43 0.36
C ALA A 74 -3.33 -6.25 1.30
N ASP A 75 -2.93 -7.46 0.88
CA ASP A 75 -2.00 -8.31 1.65
C ASP A 75 -0.64 -7.64 1.84
N ARG A 76 -0.14 -6.95 0.82
CA ARG A 76 1.14 -6.24 0.90
C ARG A 76 1.04 -4.97 1.73
N GLU A 77 -0.01 -4.19 1.56
CA GLU A 77 -0.25 -2.98 2.35
C GLU A 77 -0.41 -3.30 3.83
N ALA A 78 -1.12 -4.36 4.18
CA ALA A 78 -1.24 -4.81 5.57
C ALA A 78 0.12 -5.09 6.24
N ARG A 79 1.13 -5.50 5.46
CA ARG A 79 2.51 -5.67 5.94
C ARG A 79 3.30 -4.36 5.99
N VAL A 80 3.06 -3.44 5.04
CA VAL A 80 3.70 -2.11 5.03
C VAL A 80 3.21 -1.26 6.19
N LEU A 81 1.89 -1.26 6.40
CA LEU A 81 1.22 -0.59 7.51
C LEU A 81 1.50 -1.29 8.85
N ALA A 82 2.12 -2.48 8.78
CA ALA A 82 2.46 -3.27 9.96
C ALA A 82 1.29 -3.34 10.96
N LEU A 83 0.10 -3.70 10.47
CA LEU A 83 -1.13 -3.75 11.30
C LEU A 83 -0.95 -4.58 12.58
N HIS A 84 -0.02 -5.53 12.56
CA HIS A 84 0.40 -6.32 13.72
C HIS A 84 1.41 -5.60 14.63
N GLU A 85 2.03 -4.50 14.13
CA GLU A 85 2.93 -3.61 14.87
C GLU A 85 2.19 -2.34 15.35
N MET A 86 0.88 -2.20 15.05
CA MET A 86 0.11 -1.07 15.56
C MET A 86 0.15 -1.06 17.08
N PRO A 87 0.38 0.09 17.69
CA PRO A 87 0.56 0.18 19.13
C PRO A 87 -0.72 -0.23 19.87
N ASP A 88 -0.54 -0.72 21.11
CA ASP A 88 -1.66 -0.82 22.06
C ASP A 88 -2.32 0.59 22.16
N PRO A 89 -3.66 0.68 22.13
CA PRO A 89 -4.36 1.95 22.32
C PRO A 89 -3.94 2.74 23.56
N ARG A 90 -3.40 2.03 24.58
CA ARG A 90 -2.90 2.63 25.81
C ARG A 90 -1.47 3.19 25.70
N ALA A 91 -0.77 2.92 24.62
CA ALA A 91 0.60 3.39 24.42
C ALA A 91 0.73 4.90 24.15
N GLY A 92 -0.41 5.57 23.94
CA GLY A 92 -0.50 7.03 23.83
C GLY A 92 -0.26 7.57 22.43
N LEU A 93 -0.31 8.90 22.34
CA LEU A 93 -0.25 9.63 21.07
C LEU A 93 1.07 9.41 20.32
N ASP A 94 2.20 9.46 21.03
CA ASP A 94 3.52 9.35 20.41
C ASP A 94 3.71 7.99 19.72
N ALA A 95 3.24 6.90 20.34
CA ALA A 95 3.33 5.58 19.73
C ALA A 95 2.49 5.48 18.44
N LEU A 96 1.31 6.09 18.39
CA LEU A 96 0.50 6.16 17.18
C LEU A 96 1.16 7.00 16.11
N VAL A 97 1.70 8.17 16.46
CA VAL A 97 2.46 9.04 15.54
C VAL A 97 3.63 8.25 14.92
N ASP A 98 4.41 7.56 15.74
CA ASP A 98 5.56 6.78 15.29
C ASP A 98 5.17 5.66 14.31
N ALA A 99 4.12 4.92 14.63
CA ALA A 99 3.62 3.83 13.78
C ALA A 99 3.10 4.36 12.42
N LEU A 100 2.28 5.40 12.44
CA LEU A 100 1.73 6.00 11.21
C LEU A 100 2.82 6.70 10.38
N ALA A 101 3.77 7.39 11.02
CA ALA A 101 4.89 8.02 10.31
C ALA A 101 5.77 6.97 9.62
N LEU A 102 6.09 5.88 10.32
CA LEU A 102 6.88 4.79 9.77
C LEU A 102 6.16 4.12 8.60
N ALA A 103 4.86 3.85 8.72
CA ALA A 103 4.06 3.27 7.66
C ALA A 103 4.02 4.17 6.42
N THR A 104 3.73 5.47 6.61
CA THR A 104 3.70 6.47 5.54
C THR A 104 5.06 6.61 4.86
N HIS A 105 6.15 6.74 5.63
CA HIS A 105 7.49 6.84 5.10
C HIS A 105 7.92 5.56 4.33
N ARG A 106 7.54 4.37 4.80
CA ARG A 106 7.75 3.11 4.06
C ARG A 106 7.01 3.09 2.72
N ALA A 107 5.77 3.61 2.68
CA ALA A 107 4.99 3.73 1.46
C ALA A 107 5.64 4.69 0.45
N LEU A 108 6.21 5.79 0.91
CA LEU A 108 6.90 6.78 0.08
C LEU A 108 8.26 6.32 -0.46
N THR A 109 8.95 5.42 0.25
CA THR A 109 10.32 5.01 -0.04
C THR A 109 10.37 3.57 -0.57
N ARG A 110 10.49 2.59 0.33
CA ARG A 110 10.69 1.17 -0.02
C ARG A 110 9.53 0.56 -0.81
N ASN A 111 8.32 1.09 -0.65
CA ASN A 111 7.09 0.57 -1.26
C ASN A 111 6.47 1.54 -2.26
N ARG A 112 7.26 2.49 -2.81
CA ARG A 112 6.79 3.49 -3.78
C ARG A 112 6.07 2.87 -4.98
N ALA A 113 6.60 1.77 -5.52
CA ALA A 113 5.96 1.04 -6.61
C ALA A 113 4.58 0.47 -6.22
N LEU A 114 4.46 -0.04 -4.98
CA LEU A 114 3.18 -0.53 -4.46
C LEU A 114 2.15 0.61 -4.34
N THR A 115 2.59 1.78 -3.90
CA THR A 115 1.75 2.99 -3.79
C THR A 115 1.27 3.47 -5.17
N LEU A 116 2.13 3.42 -6.21
CA LEU A 116 1.72 3.70 -7.60
C LEU A 116 0.67 2.70 -8.09
N ALA A 117 0.90 1.40 -7.89
CA ALA A 117 -0.06 0.36 -8.27
C ALA A 117 -1.41 0.53 -7.55
N ARG A 118 -1.40 0.98 -6.28
CA ARG A 118 -2.61 1.34 -5.52
C ARG A 118 -3.42 2.42 -6.22
N TYR A 119 -2.79 3.52 -6.66
CA TYR A 119 -3.50 4.61 -7.33
C TYR A 119 -4.06 4.19 -8.68
N GLU A 120 -3.33 3.42 -9.46
CA GLU A 120 -3.83 2.85 -10.72
C GLU A 120 -5.09 2.01 -10.49
N LEU A 121 -5.08 1.11 -9.49
CA LEU A 121 -6.21 0.26 -9.15
C LEU A 121 -7.36 1.06 -8.54
N ALA A 122 -7.10 2.06 -7.71
CA ALA A 122 -8.13 2.91 -7.12
C ALA A 122 -8.91 3.70 -8.19
N LEU A 123 -8.19 4.28 -9.15
CA LEU A 123 -8.80 4.99 -10.29
C LEU A 123 -9.60 4.04 -11.21
N GLU A 124 -9.10 2.83 -11.45
CA GLU A 124 -9.85 1.83 -12.23
C GLU A 124 -11.11 1.36 -11.48
N ALA A 125 -11.04 1.23 -10.16
CA ALA A 125 -12.18 0.85 -9.32
C ALA A 125 -13.34 1.87 -9.36
N THR A 126 -13.08 3.14 -9.68
CA THR A 126 -14.16 4.13 -9.87
C THR A 126 -15.08 3.81 -11.03
N ARG A 127 -14.61 3.00 -11.98
CA ARG A 127 -15.32 2.60 -13.20
C ARG A 127 -15.80 1.15 -13.19
N ARG A 128 -15.48 0.39 -12.13
CA ARG A 128 -15.78 -1.05 -11.99
C ARG A 128 -16.35 -1.36 -10.62
N PRO A 129 -17.68 -1.49 -10.47
CA PRO A 129 -18.32 -1.71 -9.17
C PRO A 129 -17.81 -2.95 -8.42
N GLU A 130 -17.54 -4.05 -9.15
CA GLU A 130 -17.03 -5.30 -8.56
C GLU A 130 -15.61 -5.10 -7.99
N LEU A 131 -14.74 -4.37 -8.73
CA LEU A 131 -13.40 -4.05 -8.27
C LEU A 131 -13.46 -3.08 -7.08
N ARG A 132 -14.41 -2.13 -7.11
CA ARG A 132 -14.65 -1.18 -6.02
C ARG A 132 -15.00 -1.90 -4.72
N ALA A 133 -15.89 -2.89 -4.78
CA ALA A 133 -16.28 -3.68 -3.60
C ALA A 133 -15.06 -4.36 -2.94
N HIS A 134 -14.17 -4.95 -3.74
CA HIS A 134 -12.92 -5.55 -3.22
C HIS A 134 -11.98 -4.52 -2.61
N PHE A 135 -11.85 -3.35 -3.23
CA PHE A 135 -11.01 -2.26 -2.74
C PHE A 135 -11.53 -1.68 -1.42
N ASP A 136 -12.85 -1.48 -1.33
CA ASP A 136 -13.51 -0.97 -0.11
C ASP A 136 -13.41 -1.94 1.05
N ALA A 137 -13.59 -3.24 0.80
CA ALA A 137 -13.44 -4.28 1.82
C ALA A 137 -12.00 -4.33 2.36
N ALA A 138 -11.00 -4.19 1.51
CA ALA A 138 -9.60 -4.14 1.91
C ALA A 138 -9.31 -2.93 2.83
N GLY A 139 -9.86 -1.76 2.53
CA GLY A 139 -9.67 -0.54 3.33
C GLY A 139 -10.48 -0.50 4.63
N ALA A 140 -11.59 -1.23 4.71
CA ALA A 140 -12.50 -1.17 5.86
C ALA A 140 -11.82 -1.58 7.17
N ARG A 141 -11.06 -2.68 7.13
CA ARG A 141 -10.34 -3.19 8.31
C ARG A 141 -9.33 -2.20 8.88
N PHE A 142 -8.58 -1.52 8.00
CA PHE A 142 -7.64 -0.49 8.43
C PHE A 142 -8.35 0.70 9.08
N ARG A 143 -9.44 1.18 8.47
CA ARG A 143 -10.23 2.29 9.04
C ARG A 143 -10.85 1.95 10.39
N GLU A 144 -11.32 0.71 10.56
CA GLU A 144 -11.88 0.22 11.83
C GLU A 144 -10.82 0.23 12.95
N GLN A 145 -9.62 -0.31 12.67
CA GLN A 145 -8.51 -0.32 13.62
C GLN A 145 -8.06 1.11 13.98
N LEU A 146 -7.91 1.98 12.98
CA LEU A 146 -7.55 3.37 13.21
C LEU A 146 -8.63 4.09 14.02
N GLY A 147 -9.92 3.80 13.75
CA GLY A 147 -11.06 4.33 14.53
C GLY A 147 -11.00 3.93 15.99
N ALA A 148 -10.70 2.67 16.29
CA ALA A 148 -10.52 2.21 17.65
C ALA A 148 -9.37 2.93 18.38
N LEU A 149 -8.25 3.14 17.69
CA LEU A 149 -7.09 3.85 18.25
C LEU A 149 -7.41 5.31 18.57
N VAL A 150 -7.99 6.07 17.64
CA VAL A 150 -8.32 7.49 17.88
C VAL A 150 -9.42 7.64 18.94
N THR A 151 -10.37 6.70 19.02
CA THR A 151 -11.38 6.66 20.09
C THR A 151 -10.73 6.47 21.46
N ALA A 152 -9.82 5.52 21.58
CA ALA A 152 -9.10 5.25 22.84
C ALA A 152 -8.24 6.44 23.30
N MET A 153 -7.83 7.32 22.37
CA MET A 153 -7.12 8.57 22.66
C MET A 153 -8.05 9.77 22.95
N GLY A 154 -9.35 9.53 23.12
CA GLY A 154 -10.30 10.59 23.50
C GLY A 154 -10.83 11.41 22.32
N SER A 155 -10.78 10.89 21.10
CA SER A 155 -11.38 11.56 19.94
C SER A 155 -12.87 11.83 20.15
N ALA A 156 -13.29 13.09 20.04
CA ALA A 156 -14.69 13.49 20.12
C ALA A 156 -15.49 13.10 18.85
N ASP A 157 -14.82 12.91 17.73
CA ASP A 157 -15.41 12.53 16.44
C ASP A 157 -14.48 11.56 15.69
N PRO A 158 -14.45 10.27 16.09
CA PRO A 158 -13.53 9.28 15.50
C PRO A 158 -13.68 9.14 13.98
N ALA A 159 -14.91 9.21 13.45
CA ALA A 159 -15.15 9.06 12.02
C ALA A 159 -14.50 10.18 11.21
N ARG A 160 -14.66 11.42 11.64
CA ARG A 160 -14.03 12.60 11.01
C ARG A 160 -12.52 12.56 11.16
N HIS A 161 -12.00 12.20 12.32
CA HIS A 161 -10.57 12.14 12.57
C HIS A 161 -9.89 11.03 11.75
N VAL A 162 -10.53 9.86 11.60
CA VAL A 162 -10.04 8.80 10.69
C VAL A 162 -9.99 9.30 9.24
N LEU A 163 -11.05 9.96 8.76
CA LEU A 163 -11.08 10.54 7.41
C LEU A 163 -9.94 11.55 7.22
N THR A 164 -9.73 12.43 8.20
CA THR A 164 -8.69 13.46 8.14
C THR A 164 -7.29 12.84 8.09
N LEU A 165 -7.01 11.84 8.93
CA LEU A 165 -5.73 11.13 8.94
C LEU A 165 -5.46 10.39 7.63
N VAL A 166 -6.46 9.67 7.12
CA VAL A 166 -6.35 8.96 5.85
C VAL A 166 -6.16 9.94 4.69
N ALA A 167 -6.93 11.03 4.65
CA ALA A 167 -6.83 12.04 3.60
C ALA A 167 -5.47 12.76 3.62
N TRP A 168 -4.93 13.05 4.81
CA TRP A 168 -3.59 13.64 4.95
C TRP A 168 -2.50 12.69 4.44
N ALA A 169 -2.53 11.43 4.87
CA ALA A 169 -1.56 10.42 4.45
C ALA A 169 -1.64 10.15 2.94
N ASP A 170 -2.85 9.96 2.40
CA ASP A 170 -3.06 9.75 0.95
C ASP A 170 -2.63 10.99 0.15
N GLY A 171 -2.92 12.21 0.63
CA GLY A 171 -2.49 13.45 -0.01
C GLY A 171 -0.97 13.58 -0.04
N LEU A 172 -0.28 13.31 1.07
CA LEU A 172 1.18 13.32 1.14
C LEU A 172 1.77 12.25 0.20
N MET A 173 1.28 11.02 0.28
CA MET A 173 1.75 9.93 -0.57
C MET A 173 1.54 10.24 -2.06
N PHE A 174 0.37 10.72 -2.45
CA PHE A 174 0.10 11.10 -3.84
C PHE A 174 1.02 12.23 -4.30
N SER A 175 1.17 13.30 -3.50
CA SER A 175 2.00 14.46 -3.83
C SER A 175 3.46 14.07 -4.06
N CYS A 176 4.00 13.15 -3.25
CA CYS A 176 5.40 12.72 -3.34
C CYS A 176 5.63 11.56 -4.32
N VAL A 177 4.59 10.79 -4.69
CA VAL A 177 4.76 9.64 -5.59
C VAL A 177 4.43 9.98 -7.03
N ALA A 178 3.38 10.77 -7.25
CA ALA A 178 2.83 11.10 -8.57
C ALA A 178 2.58 12.60 -8.77
N GLY A 179 2.59 13.42 -7.71
CA GLY A 179 2.32 14.85 -7.74
C GLY A 179 3.57 15.71 -7.88
N THR A 180 3.42 16.99 -7.51
CA THR A 180 4.44 18.03 -7.71
C THR A 180 5.67 17.89 -6.83
N PHE A 181 5.58 17.15 -5.73
CA PHE A 181 6.69 16.89 -4.80
C PHE A 181 7.39 15.54 -5.05
N HIS A 182 7.27 14.96 -6.25
CA HIS A 182 7.79 13.62 -6.55
C HIS A 182 9.33 13.51 -6.44
N ALA A 183 10.06 14.62 -6.49
CA ALA A 183 11.51 14.69 -6.32
C ALA A 183 11.94 14.96 -4.87
N GLU A 184 11.01 15.31 -3.99
CA GLU A 184 11.27 15.78 -2.63
C GLU A 184 10.52 14.91 -1.62
N VAL A 185 11.00 13.67 -1.45
CA VAL A 185 10.37 12.74 -0.49
C VAL A 185 10.78 13.14 0.93
N PRO A 186 9.82 13.46 1.82
CA PRO A 186 10.13 13.87 3.19
C PRO A 186 10.78 12.73 3.98
N GLY A 187 11.71 13.10 4.86
CA GLY A 187 12.30 12.17 5.82
C GLY A 187 11.30 11.70 6.88
N LEU A 188 11.65 10.63 7.60
CA LEU A 188 10.78 10.07 8.64
C LEU A 188 10.39 11.10 9.71
N GLU A 189 11.32 11.96 10.13
CA GLU A 189 11.09 12.99 11.15
C GLU A 189 10.13 14.10 10.66
N GLU A 190 10.18 14.44 9.38
CA GLU A 190 9.26 15.41 8.79
C GLU A 190 7.84 14.85 8.73
N VAL A 191 7.69 13.57 8.33
CA VAL A 191 6.39 12.88 8.36
C VAL A 191 5.86 12.78 9.79
N ARG A 192 6.74 12.45 10.76
CA ARG A 192 6.39 12.38 12.19
C ARG A 192 5.90 13.71 12.72
N SER A 193 6.60 14.81 12.41
CA SER A 193 6.23 16.16 12.85
C SER A 193 4.87 16.56 12.30
N GLY A 194 4.63 16.38 11.01
CA GLY A 194 3.33 16.69 10.38
C GLY A 194 2.17 15.89 10.98
N LEU A 195 2.37 14.59 11.25
CA LEU A 195 1.35 13.75 11.91
C LEU A 195 1.10 14.18 13.35
N ARG A 196 2.16 14.56 14.10
CA ARG A 196 2.02 15.06 15.48
C ARG A 196 1.22 16.34 15.52
N GLU A 197 1.51 17.30 14.66
CA GLU A 197 0.76 18.55 14.54
C GLU A 197 -0.71 18.31 14.20
N LEU A 198 -0.97 17.44 13.23
CA LEU A 198 -2.33 17.06 12.83
C LEU A 198 -3.12 16.42 13.98
N LEU A 199 -2.54 15.41 14.64
CA LEU A 199 -3.19 14.71 15.76
C LEU A 199 -3.36 15.59 16.98
N ALA A 200 -2.39 16.43 17.33
CA ALA A 200 -2.49 17.40 18.41
C ALA A 200 -3.64 18.39 18.16
N GLY A 201 -3.75 18.91 16.92
CA GLY A 201 -4.86 19.80 16.54
C GLY A 201 -6.24 19.14 16.58
N MET A 202 -6.32 17.83 16.29
CA MET A 202 -7.58 17.08 16.32
C MET A 202 -8.00 16.67 17.74
N LEU A 203 -7.04 16.26 18.57
CA LEU A 203 -7.28 15.72 19.91
C LEU A 203 -7.17 16.77 21.02
N GLY A 204 -6.43 17.86 20.79
CA GLY A 204 -6.21 18.94 21.75
C GLY A 204 -7.34 19.96 21.86
N SER A 205 -8.37 19.87 21.03
CA SER A 205 -9.55 20.76 21.10
C SER A 205 -10.69 20.13 21.93
N VAL A 206 -10.40 19.73 23.16
CA VAL A 206 -11.47 19.65 24.17
C VAL A 206 -11.68 21.08 24.65
N PRO A 207 -12.85 21.73 24.43
CA PRO A 207 -13.10 23.02 25.04
C PRO A 207 -13.10 22.82 26.55
N ASP A 208 -12.29 23.64 27.26
CA ASP A 208 -12.41 23.79 28.69
C ASP A 208 -13.87 24.12 29.00
N SER A 209 -14.54 23.24 29.74
CA SER A 209 -15.93 23.36 30.18
C SER A 209 -16.00 24.19 31.42
#